data_2dfa57420b1bda253e8b2818b67b3595
#
_entry.id   2dfa57420b1bda253e8b2818b67b3595
#
_cell.length_a   1.000
_cell.length_b   1.000
_cell.length_c   1.000
_cell.angle_alpha   90.00
_cell.angle_beta   90.00
_cell.angle_gamma   90.00
#
_symmetry.space_group_name_H-M   'P 1'
#
loop_
_entity.id
_entity.type
_entity.pdbx_description
1 polymer ?
#
loop_
_entity_poly.entity_id
_entity_poly.type
_entity_poly.pdbx_seq_one_letter_code
_entity_poly.pdbx_strand_id
1 'polypeptide(L)'
;MRRHTALSALLIFTALSAPATRAAAAPDAPPDDLDALSLADKAPTEPAAVARPWRLFVEGSLRRTSIDDPDSRYESNRASIDGRIDATLTPGLRAVFSDRLDLRHSNRPGVEGDVNTVREAYLSWAPTDHQIIDLGRVNVRHGSAYGYNPTDWFKEGAVRSIVSLDPAVLRENRQGTVVLQGQQLWSVGSLTAAYSPALADKPNTGTFSLNVGATNPRNRWLLVGSTKFSDKLNAEVLLYGGEGIREQLGLNLSGLVGDATVVFGEFSAGKGPSLITQALGTNADKRFQTRAAVGLTYTTAFNLSLTAEAEYNEAGPTRRQWRALPGISPFGQLGLLNTSQTLQDLPARSAGFLYALWKDALVRRLDLSAFVRRENETRSRVQWLEARYHWDQVDLVAQWQQFSGSRQSIFGSVPQSRTIELALRFYL
;
A
#
# COMPACT_ATOMS: atom_id res chain seq x y z
N MET A 1 -2.77 14.40 42.01
CA MET A 1 -2.49 15.71 41.41
C MET A 1 -1.02 15.79 41.03
N ARG A 2 -0.68 15.56 39.80
CA ARG A 2 0.63 15.95 39.22
C ARG A 2 0.34 16.44 37.81
N ARG A 3 0.54 17.74 37.62
CA ARG A 3 0.42 18.44 36.33
C ARG A 3 1.67 18.14 35.51
N HIS A 4 1.53 17.56 34.35
CA HIS A 4 2.58 17.51 33.33
C HIS A 4 2.36 18.65 32.35
N THR A 5 3.26 19.60 32.39
CA THR A 5 3.41 20.70 31.45
C THR A 5 3.94 20.13 30.11
N ALA A 6 3.14 20.26 29.06
CA ALA A 6 3.55 19.98 27.70
C ALA A 6 4.46 21.14 27.21
N LEU A 7 5.70 20.83 26.87
CA LEU A 7 6.61 21.72 26.19
C LEU A 7 6.35 21.65 24.68
N SER A 8 5.75 22.70 24.13
CA SER A 8 5.59 22.88 22.69
C SER A 8 6.92 23.30 22.08
N ALA A 9 7.56 22.42 21.33
CA ALA A 9 8.71 22.76 20.48
C ALA A 9 8.20 23.32 19.15
N LEU A 10 8.21 24.63 19.03
CA LEU A 10 7.95 25.36 17.78
C LEU A 10 9.27 25.45 17.00
N LEU A 11 9.42 24.64 15.95
CA LEU A 11 10.54 24.74 15.00
C LEU A 11 10.23 25.82 13.97
N ILE A 12 10.90 26.97 14.09
CA ILE A 12 10.87 28.05 13.10
C ILE A 12 11.83 27.71 11.98
N PHE A 13 11.30 27.43 10.77
CA PHE A 13 12.10 27.37 9.55
C PHE A 13 12.26 28.78 8.98
N THR A 14 13.46 29.31 9.03
CA THR A 14 13.84 30.51 8.29
C THR A 14 14.05 30.16 6.82
N ALA A 15 13.21 30.71 5.94
CA ALA A 15 13.35 30.58 4.50
C ALA A 15 14.55 31.42 4.00
N LEU A 16 15.58 30.75 3.46
CA LEU A 16 16.61 31.37 2.65
C LEU A 16 16.06 31.50 1.21
N SER A 17 15.83 32.70 0.78
CA SER A 17 15.53 33.04 -0.63
C SER A 17 16.82 33.09 -1.43
N ALA A 18 17.02 32.14 -2.34
CA ALA A 18 18.07 32.18 -3.37
C ALA A 18 17.45 32.54 -4.75
N PRO A 19 18.15 33.31 -5.61
CA PRO A 19 17.59 33.76 -6.88
C PRO A 19 17.48 32.61 -7.89
N ALA A 20 16.34 32.58 -8.61
CA ALA A 20 16.03 31.62 -9.64
C ALA A 20 16.96 31.77 -10.85
N THR A 21 17.88 30.86 -11.04
CA THR A 21 18.54 30.61 -12.32
C THR A 21 17.67 29.67 -13.16
N ARG A 22 17.38 30.09 -14.38
CA ARG A 22 16.60 29.37 -15.37
C ARG A 22 17.34 28.09 -15.75
N ALA A 23 16.91 26.94 -15.23
CA ALA A 23 17.43 25.64 -15.63
C ALA A 23 16.73 25.19 -16.91
N ALA A 24 17.53 24.71 -17.87
CA ALA A 24 17.05 24.03 -19.07
C ALA A 24 16.22 22.81 -18.69
N ALA A 25 15.17 22.51 -19.45
CA ALA A 25 14.31 21.36 -19.25
C ALA A 25 15.18 20.07 -19.22
N ALA A 26 15.13 19.35 -18.13
CA ALA A 26 15.66 18.01 -18.06
C ALA A 26 14.85 17.08 -18.98
N PRO A 27 15.48 16.11 -19.67
CA PRO A 27 14.74 15.11 -20.42
C PRO A 27 13.80 14.35 -19.47
N ASP A 28 12.59 14.05 -19.98
CA ASP A 28 11.55 13.30 -19.27
C ASP A 28 12.15 12.05 -18.63
N ALA A 29 11.95 11.87 -17.34
CA ALA A 29 12.33 10.65 -16.65
C ALA A 29 11.63 9.45 -17.35
N PRO A 30 12.34 8.33 -17.56
CA PRO A 30 11.71 7.16 -18.17
C PRO A 30 10.49 6.75 -17.33
N PRO A 31 9.37 6.38 -17.97
CA PRO A 31 8.17 6.00 -17.26
C PRO A 31 8.47 4.81 -16.34
N ASP A 32 8.14 4.97 -15.06
CA ASP A 32 8.17 3.91 -14.07
C ASP A 32 7.25 2.78 -14.56
N ASP A 33 7.71 1.51 -14.58
CA ASP A 33 6.93 0.36 -15.08
C ASP A 33 5.59 0.13 -14.35
N LEU A 34 5.35 0.87 -13.27
CA LEU A 34 4.06 0.98 -12.58
C LEU A 34 3.05 1.87 -13.34
N ASP A 35 3.46 2.58 -14.36
CA ASP A 35 2.62 3.47 -15.16
C ASP A 35 1.59 2.76 -16.07
N ALA A 36 1.63 1.43 -16.19
CA ALA A 36 0.53 0.71 -16.87
C ALA A 36 -0.82 0.88 -16.12
N LEU A 37 -0.78 1.13 -14.81
CA LEU A 37 -1.94 1.51 -14.00
C LEU A 37 -2.21 3.02 -14.07
N SER A 38 -1.18 3.85 -14.23
CA SER A 38 -1.31 5.29 -14.40
C SER A 38 -1.78 5.69 -15.81
N LEU A 39 -1.78 4.79 -16.78
CA LEU A 39 -2.44 5.01 -18.08
C LEU A 39 -3.96 5.23 -17.92
N ALA A 40 -4.58 4.61 -16.92
CA ALA A 40 -5.96 4.90 -16.53
C ALA A 40 -6.10 6.29 -15.86
N ASP A 41 -5.02 6.83 -15.31
CA ASP A 41 -4.96 8.12 -14.62
C ASP A 41 -4.48 9.29 -15.50
N LYS A 42 -4.00 9.03 -16.71
CA LYS A 42 -3.63 10.07 -17.68
C LYS A 42 -4.85 10.60 -18.44
N ALA A 43 -5.77 11.26 -17.73
CA ALA A 43 -6.65 12.24 -18.38
C ALA A 43 -5.78 13.40 -18.95
N PRO A 44 -6.19 14.08 -20.04
CA PRO A 44 -5.40 15.14 -20.65
C PRO A 44 -5.00 16.17 -19.61
N THR A 45 -3.71 16.28 -19.37
CA THR A 45 -3.10 17.16 -18.38
C THR A 45 -3.35 18.61 -18.82
N GLU A 46 -4.03 19.40 -18.00
CA GLU A 46 -3.92 20.85 -18.07
C GLU A 46 -2.44 21.26 -18.06
N PRO A 47 -2.05 22.39 -18.69
CA PRO A 47 -0.66 22.78 -18.85
C PRO A 47 0.06 22.70 -17.51
N ALA A 48 1.14 21.92 -17.48
CA ALA A 48 1.88 21.57 -16.27
C ALA A 48 2.24 22.83 -15.48
N ALA A 49 1.56 23.04 -14.37
CA ALA A 49 2.04 23.93 -13.32
C ALA A 49 3.44 23.44 -12.94
N VAL A 50 4.42 24.35 -12.82
CA VAL A 50 5.80 24.06 -12.44
C VAL A 50 5.75 23.11 -11.25
N ALA A 51 6.11 21.84 -11.47
CA ALA A 51 6.02 20.80 -10.47
C ALA A 51 6.90 21.20 -9.28
N ARG A 52 6.29 21.52 -8.14
CA ARG A 52 7.03 21.86 -6.93
C ARG A 52 7.80 20.60 -6.48
N PRO A 53 9.06 20.72 -6.08
CA PRO A 53 9.84 19.59 -5.60
C PRO A 53 9.37 19.08 -4.22
N TRP A 54 8.26 19.59 -3.72
CA TRP A 54 7.68 19.21 -2.45
C TRP A 54 6.15 19.25 -2.46
N ARG A 55 5.55 18.42 -1.66
CA ARG A 55 4.12 18.41 -1.34
C ARG A 55 3.98 18.39 0.18
N LEU A 56 3.14 19.25 0.72
CA LEU A 56 2.82 19.28 2.14
C LEU A 56 1.32 19.49 2.31
N PHE A 57 0.68 18.70 3.15
CA PHE A 57 -0.69 18.93 3.56
C PHE A 57 -0.90 18.61 5.04
N VAL A 58 -1.93 19.23 5.60
CA VAL A 58 -2.47 18.91 6.91
C VAL A 58 -3.86 18.31 6.76
N GLU A 59 -4.22 17.37 7.62
CA GLU A 59 -5.50 16.66 7.56
C GLU A 59 -6.07 16.50 8.96
N GLY A 60 -7.36 16.82 9.13
CA GLY A 60 -8.12 16.49 10.32
C GLY A 60 -9.20 15.47 9.99
N SER A 61 -9.42 14.45 10.83
CA SER A 61 -10.51 13.50 10.62
C SER A 61 -11.25 13.17 11.91
N LEU A 62 -12.54 12.90 11.74
CA LEU A 62 -13.47 12.42 12.76
C LEU A 62 -13.97 11.06 12.34
N ARG A 63 -13.80 10.05 13.18
CA ARG A 63 -14.14 8.66 12.90
C ARG A 63 -15.08 8.11 13.96
N ARG A 64 -16.10 7.39 13.52
CA ARG A 64 -17.02 6.64 14.38
C ARG A 64 -17.01 5.18 13.97
N THR A 65 -16.70 4.30 14.92
CA THR A 65 -16.62 2.86 14.70
C THR A 65 -17.66 2.15 15.57
N SER A 66 -18.48 1.30 14.94
CA SER A 66 -19.39 0.37 15.61
C SER A 66 -18.70 -0.98 15.82
N ILE A 67 -18.90 -1.57 16.99
CA ILE A 67 -18.44 -2.91 17.33
C ILE A 67 -19.62 -3.85 17.18
N ASP A 68 -19.42 -5.16 17.22
CA ASP A 68 -20.43 -6.23 17.04
C ASP A 68 -21.71 -6.08 17.88
N ASP A 69 -21.64 -5.38 19.01
CA ASP A 69 -22.80 -4.92 19.77
C ASP A 69 -23.36 -3.64 19.14
N PRO A 70 -24.62 -3.59 18.65
CA PRO A 70 -25.19 -2.42 17.99
C PRO A 70 -25.12 -1.13 18.81
N ASP A 71 -25.10 -1.24 20.14
CA ASP A 71 -25.01 -0.09 21.06
C ASP A 71 -23.58 0.27 21.45
N SER A 72 -22.61 -0.59 21.10
CA SER A 72 -21.21 -0.38 21.41
C SER A 72 -20.49 0.30 20.25
N ARG A 73 -20.16 1.58 20.46
CA ARG A 73 -19.45 2.41 19.47
C ARG A 73 -18.40 3.26 20.16
N TYR A 74 -17.36 3.60 19.42
CA TYR A 74 -16.36 4.54 19.89
C TYR A 74 -16.05 5.59 18.82
N GLU A 75 -15.55 6.71 19.27
CA GLU A 75 -15.13 7.82 18.42
C GLU A 75 -13.63 7.99 18.52
N SER A 76 -13.03 8.33 17.40
CA SER A 76 -11.60 8.67 17.34
C SER A 76 -11.39 9.83 16.38
N ASN A 77 -10.42 10.66 16.73
CA ASN A 77 -10.02 11.82 15.95
C ASN A 77 -8.56 11.64 15.53
N ARG A 78 -8.21 12.16 14.37
CA ARG A 78 -6.85 12.17 13.88
C ARG A 78 -6.52 13.55 13.33
N ALA A 79 -5.36 14.10 13.72
CA ALA A 79 -4.71 15.21 13.05
C ALA A 79 -3.44 14.71 12.42
N SER A 80 -3.22 15.01 11.13
CA SER A 80 -2.07 14.49 10.39
C SER A 80 -1.32 15.61 9.70
N ILE A 81 0.01 15.45 9.61
CA ILE A 81 0.90 16.24 8.76
C ILE A 81 1.57 15.27 7.80
N ASP A 82 1.48 15.53 6.51
CA ASP A 82 2.01 14.67 5.45
C ASP A 82 2.90 15.50 4.53
N GLY A 83 4.17 15.13 4.43
CA GLY A 83 5.15 15.81 3.62
C GLY A 83 5.89 14.86 2.67
N ARG A 84 6.16 15.32 1.44
CA ARG A 84 7.05 14.66 0.48
C ARG A 84 7.95 15.72 -0.14
N ILE A 85 9.23 15.42 -0.21
CA ILE A 85 10.23 16.16 -0.95
C ILE A 85 10.83 15.21 -1.99
N ASP A 86 10.97 15.69 -3.21
CA ASP A 86 11.51 14.96 -4.34
C ASP A 86 12.35 15.94 -5.17
N ALA A 87 13.63 15.99 -4.87
CA ALA A 87 14.52 17.05 -5.35
C ALA A 87 15.73 16.50 -6.10
N THR A 88 16.01 17.04 -7.27
CA THR A 88 17.26 16.83 -7.99
C THR A 88 18.34 17.69 -7.33
N LEU A 89 19.34 17.04 -6.74
CA LEU A 89 20.46 17.69 -6.06
C LEU A 89 21.54 18.16 -7.05
N THR A 90 21.84 17.29 -8.01
CA THR A 90 22.76 17.53 -9.13
C THR A 90 22.28 16.72 -10.34
N PRO A 91 22.71 17.00 -11.58
CA PRO A 91 22.41 16.14 -12.71
C PRO A 91 22.72 14.67 -12.39
N GLY A 92 21.72 13.80 -12.54
CA GLY A 92 21.81 12.38 -12.24
C GLY A 92 21.74 11.99 -10.75
N LEU A 93 21.59 12.94 -9.80
CA LEU A 93 21.43 12.64 -8.37
C LEU A 93 20.16 13.29 -7.84
N ARG A 94 19.24 12.46 -7.33
CA ARG A 94 17.93 12.82 -6.78
C ARG A 94 17.84 12.37 -5.32
N ALA A 95 17.18 13.15 -4.47
CA ALA A 95 16.84 12.78 -3.11
C ALA A 95 15.34 12.77 -2.91
N VAL A 96 14.83 11.71 -2.29
CA VAL A 96 13.41 11.56 -1.97
C VAL A 96 13.26 11.39 -0.46
N PHE A 97 12.36 12.19 0.13
CA PHE A 97 11.94 12.04 1.52
C PHE A 97 10.43 12.15 1.61
N SER A 98 9.79 11.22 2.30
CA SER A 98 8.34 11.22 2.51
C SER A 98 8.02 10.74 3.91
N ASP A 99 7.28 11.56 4.65
CA ASP A 99 6.91 11.31 6.04
C ASP A 99 5.47 11.70 6.33
N ARG A 100 4.85 10.97 7.26
CA ARG A 100 3.52 11.26 7.75
C ARG A 100 3.46 11.08 9.27
N LEU A 101 3.03 12.12 9.96
CA LEU A 101 2.71 12.09 11.39
C LEU A 101 1.19 12.06 11.56
N ASP A 102 0.69 11.04 12.24
CA ASP A 102 -0.70 10.91 12.67
C ASP A 102 -0.78 11.07 14.20
N LEU A 103 -1.38 12.15 14.66
CA LEU A 103 -1.74 12.37 16.07
C LEU A 103 -3.16 11.88 16.28
N ARG A 104 -3.34 10.90 17.16
CA ARG A 104 -4.61 10.17 17.31
C ARG A 104 -5.14 10.27 18.73
N HIS A 105 -6.43 10.50 18.82
CA HIS A 105 -7.15 10.43 20.07
C HIS A 105 -8.40 9.55 19.92
N SER A 106 -8.67 8.73 20.93
CA SER A 106 -9.86 7.88 20.97
C SER A 106 -10.46 7.90 22.36
N ASN A 107 -11.78 7.85 22.44
CA ASN A 107 -12.50 7.67 23.70
C ASN A 107 -12.46 6.20 24.20
N ARG A 108 -11.85 5.29 23.43
CA ARG A 108 -11.63 3.89 23.80
C ARG A 108 -10.19 3.66 24.21
N PRO A 109 -9.91 3.19 25.45
CA PRO A 109 -8.56 2.82 25.88
C PRO A 109 -7.97 1.71 25.00
N GLY A 110 -6.66 1.78 24.71
CA GLY A 110 -5.92 0.77 23.94
C GLY A 110 -6.13 0.83 22.42
N VAL A 111 -6.87 1.80 21.91
CA VAL A 111 -6.85 2.15 20.50
C VAL A 111 -5.56 2.92 20.20
N GLU A 112 -4.96 2.62 19.06
CA GLU A 112 -3.65 3.09 18.59
C GLU A 112 -3.31 4.54 18.97
N GLY A 113 -2.12 4.74 19.55
CA GLY A 113 -1.57 6.06 19.84
C GLY A 113 -0.97 6.75 18.61
N ASP A 114 -0.27 7.86 18.86
CA ASP A 114 0.39 8.65 17.84
C ASP A 114 1.41 7.82 17.05
N VAL A 115 1.48 8.04 15.74
CA VAL A 115 2.35 7.30 14.82
C VAL A 115 2.99 8.23 13.82
N ASN A 116 4.32 8.22 13.77
CA ASN A 116 5.10 8.81 12.69
C ASN A 116 5.54 7.72 11.71
N THR A 117 5.32 7.92 10.42
CA THR A 117 5.65 6.95 9.35
C THR A 117 6.58 7.59 8.34
N VAL A 118 7.88 7.34 8.47
CA VAL A 118 8.83 7.64 7.40
C VAL A 118 8.60 6.63 6.28
N ARG A 119 7.91 7.07 5.22
CA ARG A 119 7.56 6.21 4.08
C ARG A 119 8.74 5.95 3.19
N GLU A 120 9.45 7.02 2.81
CA GLU A 120 10.62 6.96 1.93
C GLU A 120 11.72 7.89 2.43
N ALA A 121 12.96 7.48 2.31
CA ALA A 121 14.15 8.28 2.60
C ALA A 121 15.32 7.67 1.85
N TYR A 122 15.57 8.08 0.59
CA TYR A 122 16.59 7.49 -0.25
C TYR A 122 17.24 8.50 -1.20
N LEU A 123 18.42 8.13 -1.66
CA LEU A 123 19.12 8.77 -2.77
C LEU A 123 18.99 7.87 -4.00
N SER A 124 18.72 8.49 -5.14
CA SER A 124 18.65 7.86 -6.46
C SER A 124 19.72 8.47 -7.35
N TRP A 125 20.64 7.64 -7.80
CA TRP A 125 21.74 8.04 -8.66
C TRP A 125 21.63 7.38 -10.02
N ALA A 126 21.54 8.18 -11.07
CA ALA A 126 21.54 7.77 -12.47
C ALA A 126 22.92 8.13 -13.10
N PRO A 127 23.93 7.22 -13.02
CA PRO A 127 25.25 7.47 -13.61
C PRO A 127 25.21 7.58 -15.14
N THR A 128 24.20 6.96 -15.76
CA THR A 128 23.90 7.03 -17.18
C THR A 128 22.39 7.03 -17.40
N ASP A 129 21.92 7.31 -18.62
CA ASP A 129 20.49 7.26 -18.98
C ASP A 129 19.88 5.84 -18.89
N HIS A 130 20.73 4.82 -18.72
CA HIS A 130 20.34 3.41 -18.69
C HIS A 130 20.57 2.74 -17.34
N GLN A 131 21.07 3.47 -16.34
CA GLN A 131 21.38 2.91 -15.03
C GLN A 131 20.82 3.77 -13.92
N ILE A 132 20.16 3.13 -12.96
CA ILE A 132 19.66 3.77 -11.75
C ILE A 132 20.12 2.97 -10.53
N ILE A 133 20.61 3.66 -9.52
CA ILE A 133 21.01 3.06 -8.24
C ILE A 133 20.31 3.81 -7.13
N ASP A 134 19.48 3.10 -6.36
CA ASP A 134 18.76 3.63 -5.21
C ASP A 134 19.38 3.09 -3.92
N LEU A 135 19.60 3.96 -2.95
CA LEU A 135 20.10 3.61 -1.63
C LEU A 135 19.29 4.30 -0.54
N GLY A 136 18.68 3.54 0.32
CA GLY A 136 17.91 4.03 1.46
C GLY A 136 16.59 3.33 1.62
N ARG A 137 15.62 4.00 2.23
CA ARG A 137 14.27 3.48 2.44
C ARG A 137 13.41 3.76 1.21
N VAL A 138 13.14 2.72 0.43
CA VAL A 138 12.37 2.77 -0.81
C VAL A 138 11.07 2.01 -0.63
N ASN A 139 9.95 2.56 -1.09
CA ASN A 139 8.67 1.85 -1.16
C ASN A 139 8.65 0.93 -2.38
N VAL A 140 9.36 -0.22 -2.27
CA VAL A 140 9.43 -1.22 -3.34
C VAL A 140 8.07 -1.86 -3.55
N ARG A 141 7.55 -1.80 -4.78
CA ARG A 141 6.23 -2.30 -5.15
C ARG A 141 6.31 -3.08 -6.45
N HIS A 142 5.66 -4.24 -6.51
CA HIS A 142 5.53 -5.04 -7.70
C HIS A 142 4.09 -5.48 -7.90
N GLY A 143 3.74 -5.78 -9.15
CA GLY A 143 2.42 -6.23 -9.53
C GLY A 143 1.42 -5.11 -9.81
N SER A 144 0.49 -5.39 -10.71
CA SER A 144 -0.54 -4.48 -11.22
C SER A 144 -1.94 -4.75 -10.67
N ALA A 145 -2.14 -5.80 -9.87
CA ALA A 145 -3.42 -6.07 -9.22
C ALA A 145 -3.75 -5.04 -8.14
N TYR A 146 -5.01 -4.69 -8.00
CA TYR A 146 -5.49 -3.72 -7.01
C TYR A 146 -5.74 -4.34 -5.65
N GLY A 147 -6.48 -5.45 -5.63
CA GLY A 147 -6.94 -6.06 -4.41
C GLY A 147 -5.86 -6.90 -3.72
N TYR A 148 -5.12 -7.69 -4.49
CA TYR A 148 -4.14 -8.63 -3.96
C TYR A 148 -2.91 -8.74 -4.86
N ASN A 149 -1.71 -8.47 -4.32
CA ASN A 149 -0.45 -8.53 -5.06
C ASN A 149 0.42 -9.68 -4.55
N PRO A 150 0.35 -10.87 -5.15
CA PRO A 150 1.12 -12.04 -4.73
C PRO A 150 2.63 -11.95 -4.98
N THR A 151 3.08 -11.07 -5.87
CA THR A 151 4.49 -10.86 -6.22
C THR A 151 5.16 -9.70 -5.46
N ASP A 152 4.38 -8.95 -4.66
CA ASP A 152 4.89 -7.84 -3.84
C ASP A 152 5.35 -8.34 -2.46
N TRP A 153 6.55 -8.91 -2.37
CA TRP A 153 7.07 -9.49 -1.12
C TRP A 153 7.58 -8.45 -0.11
N PHE A 154 7.86 -7.20 -0.55
CA PHE A 154 8.29 -6.14 0.35
C PHE A 154 7.13 -5.43 1.08
N LYS A 155 5.89 -5.87 0.85
CA LYS A 155 4.69 -5.39 1.57
C LYS A 155 4.62 -5.83 3.03
N GLU A 156 5.32 -6.93 3.41
CA GLU A 156 5.34 -7.47 4.77
C GLU A 156 5.78 -6.41 5.79
N GLY A 157 4.97 -6.15 6.80
CA GLY A 157 5.26 -5.16 7.85
C GLY A 157 5.28 -3.70 7.40
N ALA A 158 4.95 -3.42 6.13
CA ALA A 158 5.05 -2.09 5.56
C ALA A 158 3.90 -1.15 5.97
N VAL A 159 2.74 -1.65 6.37
CA VAL A 159 1.62 -0.81 6.82
C VAL A 159 1.74 -0.54 8.31
N ARG A 160 1.96 0.72 8.67
CA ARG A 160 2.06 1.18 10.06
C ARG A 160 0.79 1.92 10.52
N SER A 161 0.13 2.61 9.59
CA SER A 161 -1.07 3.39 9.83
C SER A 161 -2.05 3.21 8.68
N ILE A 162 -3.29 2.80 8.98
CA ILE A 162 -4.35 2.67 7.99
C ILE A 162 -5.21 3.92 8.04
N VAL A 163 -5.06 4.79 7.06
CA VAL A 163 -5.83 6.03 6.90
C VAL A 163 -7.01 5.86 5.95
N SER A 164 -6.93 4.91 5.04
CA SER A 164 -8.00 4.52 4.11
C SER A 164 -7.80 3.06 3.73
N LEU A 165 -8.87 2.36 3.36
CA LEU A 165 -8.80 1.02 2.77
C LEU A 165 -8.67 1.06 1.24
N ASP A 166 -8.65 2.24 0.61
CA ASP A 166 -8.36 2.35 -0.81
C ASP A 166 -7.01 1.68 -1.12
N PRO A 167 -6.96 0.74 -2.08
CA PRO A 167 -5.73 0.01 -2.38
C PRO A 167 -4.56 0.89 -2.80
N ALA A 168 -4.82 1.96 -3.57
CA ALA A 168 -3.78 2.90 -4.00
C ALA A 168 -3.21 3.67 -2.79
N VAL A 169 -4.10 4.18 -1.91
CA VAL A 169 -3.71 4.88 -0.69
C VAL A 169 -2.94 3.95 0.27
N LEU A 170 -3.36 2.69 0.40
CA LEU A 170 -2.64 1.70 1.22
C LEU A 170 -1.22 1.45 0.68
N ARG A 171 -1.06 1.33 -0.64
CA ARG A 171 0.26 1.14 -1.28
C ARG A 171 1.15 2.38 -1.14
N GLU A 172 0.60 3.59 -1.27
CA GLU A 172 1.34 4.85 -1.10
C GLU A 172 1.80 5.06 0.35
N ASN A 173 0.95 4.76 1.33
CA ASN A 173 1.21 5.01 2.75
C ASN A 173 2.06 3.94 3.45
N ARG A 174 2.63 3.00 2.72
CA ARG A 174 3.57 2.02 3.27
C ARG A 174 4.86 2.70 3.74
N GLN A 175 5.40 2.24 4.85
CA GLN A 175 6.80 2.47 5.16
C GLN A 175 7.66 1.63 4.22
N GLY A 176 8.60 2.25 3.53
CA GLY A 176 9.51 1.57 2.62
C GLY A 176 10.46 0.62 3.36
N THR A 177 11.13 -0.20 2.60
CA THR A 177 12.19 -1.08 3.05
C THR A 177 13.54 -0.42 2.78
N VAL A 178 14.50 -0.53 3.70
CA VAL A 178 15.88 -0.09 3.42
C VAL A 178 16.50 -1.08 2.45
N VAL A 179 16.91 -0.59 1.29
CA VAL A 179 17.49 -1.39 0.19
C VAL A 179 18.69 -0.68 -0.44
N LEU A 180 19.56 -1.47 -1.03
CA LEU A 180 20.42 -1.09 -2.14
C LEU A 180 19.82 -1.75 -3.38
N GLN A 181 19.39 -0.95 -4.36
CA GLN A 181 18.78 -1.41 -5.60
C GLN A 181 19.54 -0.86 -6.79
N GLY A 182 19.81 -1.70 -7.78
CA GLY A 182 20.37 -1.30 -9.06
C GLY A 182 19.43 -1.73 -10.19
N GLN A 183 19.21 -0.84 -11.16
CA GLN A 183 18.42 -1.11 -12.34
C GLN A 183 19.22 -0.80 -13.60
N GLN A 184 19.21 -1.72 -14.56
CA GLN A 184 19.72 -1.56 -15.92
C GLN A 184 18.55 -1.52 -16.88
N LEU A 185 18.48 -0.46 -17.70
CA LEU A 185 17.42 -0.25 -18.69
C LEU A 185 17.93 -0.49 -20.10
N TRP A 186 17.07 -0.98 -20.96
CA TRP A 186 17.27 -1.04 -22.42
C TRP A 186 15.94 -0.81 -23.14
N SER A 187 15.97 -0.66 -24.45
CA SER A 187 14.81 -0.22 -25.26
C SER A 187 13.51 -1.02 -25.07
N VAL A 188 13.60 -2.30 -24.72
CA VAL A 188 12.43 -3.21 -24.60
C VAL A 188 12.29 -3.83 -23.21
N GLY A 189 13.06 -3.40 -22.20
CA GLY A 189 12.95 -3.99 -20.88
C GLY A 189 13.95 -3.47 -19.87
N SER A 190 13.98 -4.11 -18.71
CA SER A 190 14.92 -3.79 -17.62
C SER A 190 15.33 -5.02 -16.82
N LEU A 191 16.42 -4.90 -16.11
CA LEU A 191 16.84 -5.83 -15.06
C LEU A 191 17.08 -5.05 -13.79
N THR A 192 16.38 -5.41 -12.74
CA THR A 192 16.50 -4.82 -11.40
C THR A 192 17.03 -5.86 -10.43
N ALA A 193 18.00 -5.47 -9.62
CA ALA A 193 18.50 -6.27 -8.50
C ALA A 193 18.42 -5.43 -7.22
N ALA A 194 17.76 -5.95 -6.18
CA ALA A 194 17.63 -5.30 -4.89
C ALA A 194 18.11 -6.20 -3.76
N TYR A 195 18.81 -5.60 -2.80
CA TYR A 195 19.23 -6.24 -1.56
C TYR A 195 18.73 -5.43 -0.36
N SER A 196 18.06 -6.08 0.56
CA SER A 196 17.53 -5.52 1.79
C SER A 196 18.25 -6.15 2.99
N PRO A 197 19.12 -5.42 3.70
CA PRO A 197 19.83 -5.96 4.87
C PRO A 197 18.90 -6.16 6.07
N ALA A 198 19.24 -7.11 6.94
CA ALA A 198 18.68 -7.20 8.28
C ALA A 198 19.16 -6.01 9.11
N LEU A 199 18.25 -5.25 9.72
CA LEU A 199 18.58 -4.06 10.52
C LEU A 199 18.10 -4.18 11.97
N ALA A 200 17.01 -4.89 12.23
CA ALA A 200 16.52 -5.17 13.57
C ALA A 200 15.57 -6.37 13.55
N ASP A 201 15.62 -7.21 14.59
CA ASP A 201 14.87 -8.48 14.64
C ASP A 201 13.37 -8.32 14.90
N LYS A 202 12.95 -7.18 15.48
CA LYS A 202 11.57 -6.94 15.93
C LYS A 202 11.08 -5.56 15.57
N PRO A 203 9.77 -5.44 15.23
CA PRO A 203 9.12 -4.14 15.08
C PRO A 203 9.26 -3.29 16.35
N ASN A 204 9.41 -1.98 16.17
CA ASN A 204 9.38 -1.00 17.25
C ASN A 204 8.18 -0.08 17.05
N THR A 205 7.21 -0.12 17.97
CA THR A 205 5.95 0.60 17.90
C THR A 205 6.02 2.03 18.46
N GLY A 206 7.17 2.48 18.99
CA GLY A 206 7.34 3.85 19.50
C GLY A 206 7.00 4.89 18.43
N THR A 207 6.32 5.98 18.82
CA THR A 207 5.75 6.99 17.89
C THR A 207 6.72 7.44 16.82
N PHE A 208 7.93 7.85 17.19
CA PHE A 208 8.96 8.34 16.25
C PHE A 208 10.00 7.28 15.86
N SER A 209 9.74 6.00 16.15
CA SER A 209 10.63 4.93 15.71
C SER A 209 10.61 4.81 14.18
N LEU A 210 11.77 4.62 13.57
CA LEU A 210 11.89 4.27 12.15
C LEU A 210 11.33 2.87 11.84
N ASN A 211 11.06 2.07 12.86
CA ASN A 211 10.43 0.75 12.76
C ASN A 211 11.09 -0.17 11.72
N VAL A 212 12.42 -0.10 11.60
CA VAL A 212 13.16 -0.90 10.62
C VAL A 212 13.03 -2.41 10.83
N GLY A 213 12.76 -2.85 12.06
CA GLY A 213 12.50 -4.26 12.36
C GLY A 213 11.18 -4.80 11.79
N ALA A 214 10.26 -3.94 11.35
CA ALA A 214 9.06 -4.37 10.64
C ALA A 214 9.32 -4.66 9.16
N THR A 215 10.18 -3.83 8.51
CA THR A 215 10.45 -3.93 7.07
C THR A 215 11.79 -4.58 6.72
N ASN A 216 12.73 -4.61 7.66
CA ASN A 216 14.07 -5.19 7.49
C ASN A 216 14.42 -6.18 8.63
N PRO A 217 13.55 -7.19 8.93
CA PRO A 217 13.83 -8.14 10.02
C PRO A 217 14.87 -9.20 9.65
N ARG A 218 15.21 -9.32 8.37
CA ARG A 218 16.12 -10.35 7.82
C ARG A 218 16.75 -9.88 6.52
N ASN A 219 17.86 -10.51 6.13
CA ASN A 219 18.47 -10.28 4.82
C ASN A 219 17.58 -10.86 3.71
N ARG A 220 17.27 -10.04 2.68
CA ARG A 220 16.43 -10.42 1.54
C ARG A 220 17.01 -9.88 0.25
N TRP A 221 16.75 -10.58 -0.85
CA TRP A 221 17.11 -10.15 -2.19
C TRP A 221 15.95 -10.35 -3.15
N LEU A 222 15.93 -9.54 -4.20
CA LEU A 222 14.95 -9.59 -5.28
C LEU A 222 15.67 -9.34 -6.61
N LEU A 223 15.36 -10.17 -7.61
CA LEU A 223 15.73 -9.95 -9.01
C LEU A 223 14.46 -9.82 -9.83
N VAL A 224 14.38 -8.84 -10.69
CA VAL A 224 13.23 -8.60 -11.57
C VAL A 224 13.75 -8.37 -12.98
N GLY A 225 13.33 -9.20 -13.92
CA GLY A 225 13.52 -8.99 -15.33
C GLY A 225 12.19 -8.58 -15.96
N SER A 226 12.11 -7.41 -16.59
CA SER A 226 10.94 -6.96 -17.32
C SER A 226 11.21 -6.91 -18.83
N THR A 227 10.17 -7.16 -19.62
CA THR A 227 10.24 -7.03 -21.09
C THR A 227 8.89 -6.63 -21.67
N LYS A 228 8.94 -5.77 -22.68
CA LYS A 228 7.81 -5.43 -23.55
C LYS A 228 7.80 -6.37 -24.73
N PHE A 229 6.87 -7.32 -24.77
CA PHE A 229 6.69 -8.18 -25.94
C PHE A 229 6.05 -7.42 -27.11
N SER A 230 5.29 -6.38 -26.80
CA SER A 230 4.73 -5.42 -27.76
C SER A 230 4.38 -4.13 -27.01
N ASP A 231 3.96 -3.07 -27.71
CA ASP A 231 3.47 -1.83 -27.10
C ASP A 231 2.23 -2.03 -26.20
N LYS A 232 1.61 -3.21 -26.29
CA LYS A 232 0.38 -3.55 -25.53
C LYS A 232 0.56 -4.67 -24.51
N LEU A 233 1.74 -5.31 -24.41
CA LEU A 233 1.97 -6.46 -23.53
C LEU A 233 3.30 -6.36 -22.81
N ASN A 234 3.24 -6.24 -21.50
CA ASN A 234 4.39 -6.25 -20.60
C ASN A 234 4.41 -7.53 -19.75
N ALA A 235 5.60 -8.04 -19.51
CA ALA A 235 5.81 -9.16 -18.61
C ALA A 235 7.00 -8.90 -17.67
N GLU A 236 6.88 -9.40 -16.44
CA GLU A 236 7.96 -9.42 -15.47
C GLU A 236 8.12 -10.84 -14.91
N VAL A 237 9.36 -11.26 -14.78
CA VAL A 237 9.74 -12.47 -14.03
C VAL A 237 10.51 -12.04 -12.81
N LEU A 238 10.12 -12.54 -11.64
CA LEU A 238 10.69 -12.15 -10.37
C LEU A 238 11.25 -13.38 -9.65
N LEU A 239 12.41 -13.21 -9.03
CA LEU A 239 13.03 -14.19 -8.14
C LEU A 239 13.28 -13.50 -6.80
N TYR A 240 12.79 -14.08 -5.73
CA TYR A 240 12.88 -13.54 -4.37
C TYR A 240 13.39 -14.59 -3.40
N GLY A 241 14.22 -14.18 -2.46
CA GLY A 241 14.73 -15.06 -1.42
C GLY A 241 15.40 -14.29 -0.29
N GLY A 242 15.92 -15.03 0.68
CA GLY A 242 16.60 -14.43 1.81
C GLY A 242 16.83 -15.37 2.98
N GLU A 243 17.31 -14.81 4.06
CA GLU A 243 17.57 -15.55 5.29
C GLU A 243 16.29 -16.17 5.85
N GLY A 244 16.28 -17.49 5.97
CA GLY A 244 15.09 -18.26 6.41
C GLY A 244 13.93 -18.31 5.41
N ILE A 245 14.05 -17.65 4.26
CA ILE A 245 13.08 -17.66 3.16
C ILE A 245 13.59 -18.59 2.06
N ARG A 246 12.75 -19.53 1.65
CA ARG A 246 13.02 -20.32 0.45
C ARG A 246 12.72 -19.49 -0.79
N GLU A 247 13.42 -19.77 -1.86
CA GLU A 247 13.28 -19.07 -3.13
C GLU A 247 11.82 -19.10 -3.60
N GLN A 248 11.35 -17.95 -4.04
CA GLN A 248 10.02 -17.71 -4.61
C GLN A 248 10.18 -17.27 -6.05
N LEU A 249 9.38 -17.82 -6.93
CA LEU A 249 9.24 -17.38 -8.32
C LEU A 249 7.99 -16.51 -8.45
N GLY A 250 8.08 -15.40 -9.16
CA GLY A 250 6.97 -14.53 -9.51
C GLY A 250 6.86 -14.33 -11.02
N LEU A 251 5.64 -14.10 -11.48
CA LEU A 251 5.32 -13.73 -12.85
C LEU A 251 4.22 -12.66 -12.81
N ASN A 252 4.46 -11.53 -13.45
CA ASN A 252 3.47 -10.49 -13.69
C ASN A 252 3.27 -10.34 -15.21
N LEU A 253 2.03 -10.25 -15.62
CA LEU A 253 1.62 -9.96 -16.99
C LEU A 253 0.61 -8.82 -16.96
N SER A 254 0.78 -7.84 -17.84
CA SER A 254 -0.22 -6.81 -18.05
C SER A 254 -0.33 -6.49 -19.54
N GLY A 255 -1.55 -6.26 -20.01
CA GLY A 255 -1.78 -6.03 -21.42
C GLY A 255 -2.99 -5.14 -21.66
N LEU A 256 -2.91 -4.33 -22.75
CA LEU A 256 -3.99 -3.47 -23.22
C LEU A 256 -4.81 -4.23 -24.28
N VAL A 257 -6.11 -4.37 -24.04
CA VAL A 257 -7.10 -4.96 -24.95
C VAL A 257 -8.02 -3.87 -25.47
N GLY A 258 -7.95 -3.58 -26.76
CA GLY A 258 -8.59 -2.36 -27.30
C GLY A 258 -7.90 -1.11 -26.74
N ASP A 259 -8.68 -0.05 -26.52
CA ASP A 259 -8.18 1.28 -26.08
C ASP A 259 -8.59 1.60 -24.64
N ALA A 260 -9.41 0.75 -23.99
CA ALA A 260 -10.03 1.06 -22.71
C ALA A 260 -9.94 -0.05 -21.66
N THR A 261 -9.35 -1.21 -22.03
CA THR A 261 -9.31 -2.36 -21.12
C THR A 261 -7.88 -2.81 -20.88
N VAL A 262 -7.45 -2.79 -19.63
CA VAL A 262 -6.19 -3.41 -19.19
C VAL A 262 -6.53 -4.76 -18.57
N VAL A 263 -5.87 -5.81 -19.02
CA VAL A 263 -5.93 -7.15 -18.41
C VAL A 263 -4.61 -7.42 -17.71
N PHE A 264 -4.66 -8.07 -16.56
CA PHE A 264 -3.46 -8.38 -15.80
C PHE A 264 -3.55 -9.72 -15.09
N GLY A 265 -2.39 -10.29 -14.81
CA GLY A 265 -2.25 -11.50 -14.02
C GLY A 265 -0.96 -11.49 -13.25
N GLU A 266 -1.03 -11.88 -12.00
CA GLU A 266 0.10 -12.07 -11.10
C GLU A 266 0.09 -13.48 -10.57
N PHE A 267 1.25 -14.08 -10.49
CA PHE A 267 1.44 -15.43 -9.96
C PHE A 267 2.71 -15.48 -9.15
N SER A 268 2.67 -16.11 -7.97
CA SER A 268 3.87 -16.46 -7.24
C SER A 268 3.83 -17.90 -6.73
N ALA A 269 4.99 -18.54 -6.65
CA ALA A 269 5.12 -19.91 -6.20
C ALA A 269 6.43 -20.12 -5.44
N GLY A 270 6.39 -20.92 -4.38
CA GLY A 270 7.57 -21.30 -3.60
C GLY A 270 7.21 -22.01 -2.31
N LYS A 271 8.23 -22.43 -1.54
CA LYS A 271 8.03 -23.10 -0.25
C LYS A 271 7.90 -22.08 0.87
N GLY A 272 6.82 -22.17 1.64
CA GLY A 272 6.58 -21.29 2.76
C GLY A 272 5.64 -21.89 3.83
N PRO A 273 5.55 -21.28 5.02
CA PRO A 273 4.59 -21.67 6.05
C PRO A 273 3.18 -21.22 5.66
N SER A 274 2.14 -21.93 6.10
CA SER A 274 0.76 -21.47 5.96
C SER A 274 0.49 -20.25 6.87
N LEU A 275 -0.56 -19.47 6.58
CA LEU A 275 -0.98 -18.36 7.45
C LEU A 275 -1.34 -18.83 8.87
N ILE A 276 -1.93 -20.03 9.00
CA ILE A 276 -2.24 -20.64 10.30
C ILE A 276 -0.96 -20.87 11.11
N THR A 277 0.05 -21.45 10.47
CA THR A 277 1.35 -21.72 11.10
C THR A 277 1.99 -20.45 11.61
N GLN A 278 1.98 -19.40 10.80
CA GLN A 278 2.53 -18.09 11.15
C GLN A 278 1.73 -17.46 12.31
N ALA A 279 0.39 -17.50 12.24
CA ALA A 279 -0.48 -16.96 13.27
C ALA A 279 -0.35 -17.63 14.63
N LEU A 280 -0.08 -18.93 14.64
CA LEU A 280 0.12 -19.72 15.87
C LEU A 280 1.57 -19.73 16.35
N GLY A 281 2.51 -19.16 15.59
CA GLY A 281 3.94 -19.16 15.92
C GLY A 281 4.55 -20.57 16.00
N THR A 282 3.98 -21.55 15.28
CA THR A 282 4.44 -22.94 15.30
C THR A 282 5.49 -23.20 14.21
N ASN A 283 6.48 -24.04 14.53
CA ASN A 283 7.40 -24.56 13.52
C ASN A 283 6.69 -25.63 12.70
N ALA A 284 6.17 -25.24 11.53
CA ALA A 284 5.55 -26.19 10.62
C ALA A 284 6.40 -26.37 9.36
N ASP A 285 6.16 -27.48 8.70
CA ASP A 285 6.74 -27.81 7.41
C ASP A 285 6.42 -26.70 6.39
N LYS A 286 7.47 -26.17 5.77
CA LYS A 286 7.34 -25.29 4.63
C LYS A 286 6.87 -26.12 3.44
N ARG A 287 5.64 -25.88 3.00
CA ARG A 287 5.04 -26.55 1.85
C ARG A 287 5.18 -25.68 0.61
N PHE A 288 5.20 -26.31 -0.53
CA PHE A 288 5.06 -25.58 -1.81
C PHE A 288 3.67 -24.97 -1.84
N GLN A 289 3.60 -23.67 -2.19
CA GLN A 289 2.38 -22.89 -2.18
C GLN A 289 2.37 -21.98 -3.38
N THR A 290 1.19 -21.76 -3.92
CA THR A 290 0.93 -20.88 -5.04
C THR A 290 0.00 -19.74 -4.61
N ARG A 291 0.19 -18.58 -5.22
CA ARG A 291 -0.66 -17.41 -5.06
C ARG A 291 -0.91 -16.82 -6.44
N ALA A 292 -2.10 -16.31 -6.67
CA ALA A 292 -2.44 -15.68 -7.93
C ALA A 292 -3.46 -14.56 -7.75
N ALA A 293 -3.38 -13.56 -8.62
CA ALA A 293 -4.42 -12.58 -8.86
C ALA A 293 -4.56 -12.39 -10.37
N VAL A 294 -5.79 -12.45 -10.88
CA VAL A 294 -6.08 -12.23 -12.30
C VAL A 294 -7.25 -11.27 -12.38
N GLY A 295 -7.14 -10.28 -13.23
CA GLY A 295 -8.19 -9.27 -13.31
C GLY A 295 -8.16 -8.45 -14.58
N LEU A 296 -9.09 -7.55 -14.66
CA LEU A 296 -9.18 -6.54 -15.71
C LEU A 296 -9.68 -5.22 -15.14
N THR A 297 -9.24 -4.13 -15.76
CA THR A 297 -9.76 -2.77 -15.53
C THR A 297 -10.30 -2.23 -16.84
N TYR A 298 -11.55 -1.80 -16.84
CA TYR A 298 -12.19 -1.12 -17.96
C TYR A 298 -12.48 0.34 -17.60
N THR A 299 -12.01 1.27 -18.44
CA THR A 299 -12.22 2.71 -18.24
C THR A 299 -13.18 3.23 -19.30
N THR A 300 -14.27 3.84 -18.87
CA THR A 300 -15.28 4.45 -19.73
C THR A 300 -14.86 5.84 -20.22
N ALA A 301 -15.51 6.34 -21.26
CA ALA A 301 -15.29 7.70 -21.76
C ALA A 301 -15.71 8.83 -20.77
N PHE A 302 -16.48 8.49 -19.72
CA PHE A 302 -16.90 9.44 -18.67
C PHE A 302 -16.14 9.26 -17.35
N ASN A 303 -14.87 8.83 -17.42
CA ASN A 303 -13.92 8.70 -16.31
C ASN A 303 -14.32 7.70 -15.20
N LEU A 304 -15.16 6.71 -15.50
CA LEU A 304 -15.43 5.60 -14.60
C LEU A 304 -14.51 4.43 -14.96
N SER A 305 -13.64 4.04 -14.02
CA SER A 305 -12.80 2.84 -14.10
C SER A 305 -13.39 1.75 -13.22
N LEU A 306 -13.58 0.56 -13.80
CA LEU A 306 -14.10 -0.63 -13.11
C LEU A 306 -13.06 -1.73 -13.15
N THR A 307 -12.63 -2.22 -12.00
CA THR A 307 -11.69 -3.33 -11.87
C THR A 307 -12.40 -4.55 -11.28
N ALA A 308 -12.17 -5.71 -11.87
CA ALA A 308 -12.63 -6.99 -11.33
C ALA A 308 -11.45 -7.95 -11.22
N GLU A 309 -11.30 -8.61 -10.06
CA GLU A 309 -10.19 -9.55 -9.79
C GLU A 309 -10.71 -10.85 -9.17
N ALA A 310 -10.08 -11.95 -9.57
CA ALA A 310 -10.13 -13.24 -8.89
C ALA A 310 -8.80 -13.45 -8.16
N GLU A 311 -8.86 -13.68 -6.86
CA GLU A 311 -7.72 -13.77 -5.96
C GLU A 311 -7.59 -15.18 -5.38
N TYR A 312 -6.36 -15.71 -5.31
CA TYR A 312 -6.05 -17.03 -4.76
C TYR A 312 -4.79 -17.01 -3.90
N ASN A 313 -4.87 -17.60 -2.71
CA ASN A 313 -3.77 -17.75 -1.77
C ASN A 313 -3.79 -19.15 -1.14
N GLU A 314 -2.94 -20.07 -1.61
CA GLU A 314 -2.88 -21.43 -1.08
C GLU A 314 -2.41 -21.47 0.39
N ALA A 315 -1.68 -20.45 0.87
CA ALA A 315 -1.30 -20.33 2.28
C ALA A 315 -2.49 -20.01 3.20
N GLY A 316 -3.58 -19.47 2.63
CA GLY A 316 -4.80 -19.15 3.36
C GLY A 316 -5.54 -20.38 3.85
N PRO A 317 -6.34 -20.27 4.94
CA PRO A 317 -7.10 -21.37 5.50
C PRO A 317 -8.24 -21.80 4.57
N THR A 318 -8.52 -23.09 4.53
CA THR A 318 -9.79 -23.60 4.06
C THR A 318 -10.89 -23.33 5.10
N ARG A 319 -12.16 -23.43 4.70
CA ARG A 319 -13.31 -23.30 5.62
C ARG A 319 -13.19 -24.23 6.84
N ARG A 320 -12.76 -25.48 6.63
CA ARG A 320 -12.56 -26.44 7.71
C ARG A 320 -11.48 -26.00 8.70
N GLN A 321 -10.34 -25.55 8.18
CA GLN A 321 -9.22 -25.06 8.99
C GLN A 321 -9.62 -23.82 9.77
N TRP A 322 -10.29 -22.85 9.15
CA TRP A 322 -10.78 -21.64 9.81
C TRP A 322 -11.69 -21.96 11.00
N ARG A 323 -12.65 -22.89 10.81
CA ARG A 323 -13.57 -23.31 11.85
C ARG A 323 -12.93 -24.09 12.99
N ALA A 324 -11.80 -24.76 12.73
CA ALA A 324 -11.06 -25.51 13.72
C ALA A 324 -10.15 -24.63 14.62
N LEU A 325 -9.82 -23.40 14.18
CA LEU A 325 -8.88 -22.52 14.89
C LEU A 325 -9.26 -22.23 16.35
N PRO A 326 -10.54 -21.95 16.73
CA PRO A 326 -10.91 -21.73 18.13
C PRO A 326 -10.65 -22.93 19.04
N GLY A 327 -10.68 -24.15 18.50
CA GLY A 327 -10.34 -25.38 19.25
C GLY A 327 -8.83 -25.57 19.44
N ILE A 328 -8.00 -24.91 18.62
CA ILE A 328 -6.54 -24.95 18.75
C ILE A 328 -6.05 -23.81 19.66
N SER A 329 -6.61 -22.61 19.47
CA SER A 329 -6.31 -21.42 20.26
C SER A 329 -7.56 -20.54 20.35
N PRO A 330 -7.99 -20.11 21.54
CA PRO A 330 -9.14 -19.22 21.70
C PRO A 330 -9.05 -17.93 20.87
N PHE A 331 -7.83 -17.45 20.60
CA PHE A 331 -7.54 -16.26 19.79
C PHE A 331 -7.04 -16.61 18.37
N GLY A 332 -7.13 -17.86 17.93
CA GLY A 332 -6.54 -18.33 16.68
C GLY A 332 -7.08 -17.61 15.44
N GLN A 333 -8.38 -17.29 15.40
CA GLN A 333 -8.98 -16.54 14.30
C GLN A 333 -8.50 -15.10 14.28
N LEU A 334 -8.48 -14.40 15.42
CA LEU A 334 -7.97 -13.04 15.53
C LEU A 334 -6.46 -12.96 15.20
N GLY A 335 -5.68 -13.93 15.69
CA GLY A 335 -4.27 -14.08 15.36
C GLY A 335 -4.02 -14.23 13.86
N LEU A 336 -4.85 -15.02 13.17
CA LEU A 336 -4.75 -15.17 11.71
C LEU A 336 -5.10 -13.88 10.97
N LEU A 337 -6.14 -13.15 11.39
CA LEU A 337 -6.48 -11.87 10.78
C LEU A 337 -5.37 -10.84 10.97
N ASN A 338 -4.78 -10.73 12.17
CA ASN A 338 -3.66 -9.84 12.44
C ASN A 338 -2.42 -10.22 11.62
N THR A 339 -2.11 -11.52 11.50
CA THR A 339 -1.01 -12.01 10.67
C THR A 339 -1.24 -11.67 9.20
N SER A 340 -2.44 -11.93 8.69
CA SER A 340 -2.82 -11.57 7.33
C SER A 340 -2.66 -10.07 7.06
N GLN A 341 -3.10 -9.22 7.99
CA GLN A 341 -2.94 -7.78 7.90
C GLN A 341 -1.47 -7.34 7.89
N THR A 342 -0.63 -7.91 8.78
CA THR A 342 0.81 -7.61 8.85
C THR A 342 1.53 -8.02 7.56
N LEU A 343 1.19 -9.19 7.02
CA LEU A 343 1.75 -9.69 5.76
C LEU A 343 1.12 -9.04 4.52
N GLN A 344 0.01 -8.31 4.69
CA GLN A 344 -0.86 -7.84 3.63
C GLN A 344 -1.24 -8.98 2.67
N ASP A 345 -1.48 -10.15 3.23
CA ASP A 345 -1.86 -11.35 2.50
C ASP A 345 -3.37 -11.62 2.63
N LEU A 346 -3.94 -12.35 1.68
CA LEU A 346 -5.37 -12.67 1.68
C LEU A 346 -5.68 -13.61 2.88
N PRO A 347 -6.60 -13.26 3.79
CA PRO A 347 -6.93 -14.06 4.98
C PRO A 347 -7.71 -15.34 4.65
N ALA A 348 -8.02 -15.58 3.41
CA ALA A 348 -8.80 -16.68 2.85
C ALA A 348 -7.99 -17.38 1.75
N ARG A 349 -8.45 -18.56 1.33
CA ARG A 349 -7.84 -19.26 0.20
C ARG A 349 -8.21 -18.63 -1.14
N SER A 350 -9.42 -18.10 -1.26
CA SER A 350 -9.86 -17.42 -2.48
C SER A 350 -10.83 -16.29 -2.20
N ALA A 351 -10.80 -15.26 -3.04
CA ALA A 351 -11.75 -14.16 -3.01
C ALA A 351 -12.01 -13.60 -4.41
N GLY A 352 -13.12 -12.89 -4.54
CA GLY A 352 -13.38 -11.97 -5.63
C GLY A 352 -13.32 -10.53 -5.12
N PHE A 353 -12.77 -9.66 -5.93
CA PHE A 353 -12.64 -8.23 -5.63
C PHE A 353 -13.19 -7.41 -6.79
N LEU A 354 -14.01 -6.42 -6.48
CA LEU A 354 -14.54 -5.44 -7.42
C LEU A 354 -14.21 -4.05 -6.90
N TYR A 355 -13.64 -3.21 -7.74
CA TYR A 355 -13.30 -1.81 -7.43
C TYR A 355 -13.86 -0.89 -8.50
N ALA A 356 -14.33 0.26 -8.10
CA ALA A 356 -14.80 1.32 -8.99
C ALA A 356 -14.17 2.64 -8.56
N LEU A 357 -13.65 3.41 -9.52
CA LEU A 357 -13.21 4.79 -9.36
C LEU A 357 -13.89 5.63 -10.42
N TRP A 358 -14.68 6.62 -10.01
CA TRP A 358 -15.36 7.55 -10.90
C TRP A 358 -14.91 8.97 -10.61
N LYS A 359 -14.02 9.50 -11.45
CA LYS A 359 -13.54 10.89 -11.35
C LYS A 359 -14.54 11.86 -11.94
N ASP A 360 -14.70 13.03 -11.31
CA ASP A 360 -15.71 14.03 -11.66
C ASP A 360 -17.14 13.47 -11.73
N ALA A 361 -17.47 12.56 -10.82
CA ALA A 361 -18.74 11.84 -10.76
C ALA A 361 -19.88 12.81 -10.48
N LEU A 362 -20.94 12.76 -11.29
CA LEU A 362 -22.18 13.56 -11.12
C LEU A 362 -21.95 15.09 -11.24
N VAL A 363 -20.93 15.62 -10.59
CA VAL A 363 -20.52 17.03 -10.63
C VAL A 363 -18.98 17.09 -10.71
N ARG A 364 -18.47 18.15 -11.32
CA ARG A 364 -17.02 18.40 -11.41
C ARG A 364 -16.39 18.43 -10.00
N ARG A 365 -15.18 17.91 -9.87
CA ARG A 365 -14.40 17.84 -8.60
C ARG A 365 -14.94 16.88 -7.55
N LEU A 366 -15.92 16.06 -7.88
CA LEU A 366 -16.39 14.98 -7.01
C LEU A 366 -15.86 13.65 -7.52
N ASP A 367 -14.98 13.00 -6.76
CA ASP A 367 -14.52 11.66 -7.03
C ASP A 367 -15.23 10.66 -6.11
N LEU A 368 -15.72 9.58 -6.69
CA LEU A 368 -16.31 8.46 -5.96
C LEU A 368 -15.46 7.22 -6.18
N SER A 369 -15.10 6.56 -5.10
CA SER A 369 -14.43 5.26 -5.16
C SER A 369 -15.09 4.26 -4.23
N ALA A 370 -15.14 3.00 -4.65
CA ALA A 370 -15.76 1.94 -3.88
C ALA A 370 -15.13 0.60 -4.18
N PHE A 371 -15.09 -0.30 -3.19
CA PHE A 371 -14.82 -1.70 -3.45
C PHE A 371 -15.66 -2.65 -2.61
N VAL A 372 -15.78 -3.87 -3.12
CA VAL A 372 -16.24 -5.02 -2.37
C VAL A 372 -15.27 -6.18 -2.58
N ARG A 373 -14.79 -6.77 -1.48
CA ARG A 373 -14.08 -8.06 -1.48
C ARG A 373 -14.94 -9.10 -0.79
N ARG A 374 -15.18 -10.21 -1.45
CA ARG A 374 -15.90 -11.36 -0.91
C ARG A 374 -14.99 -12.59 -0.93
N GLU A 375 -14.72 -13.16 0.24
CA GLU A 375 -14.02 -14.44 0.33
C GLU A 375 -15.00 -15.61 0.17
N ASN A 376 -14.51 -16.73 -0.37
CA ASN A 376 -15.34 -17.84 -0.77
C ASN A 376 -15.49 -18.93 0.31
N GLU A 377 -14.56 -19.02 1.26
CA GLU A 377 -14.54 -20.08 2.28
C GLU A 377 -15.68 -19.96 3.27
N THR A 378 -15.97 -18.77 3.75
CA THR A 378 -17.05 -18.50 4.71
C THR A 378 -18.13 -17.58 4.17
N ARG A 379 -17.94 -17.06 2.95
CA ARG A 379 -18.85 -16.18 2.19
C ARG A 379 -19.09 -14.83 2.86
N SER A 380 -18.12 -14.36 3.61
CA SER A 380 -18.14 -13.02 4.20
C SER A 380 -17.52 -11.98 3.27
N ARG A 381 -17.74 -10.71 3.58
CA ARG A 381 -17.29 -9.62 2.72
C ARG A 381 -16.88 -8.39 3.52
N VAL A 382 -15.96 -7.62 2.94
CA VAL A 382 -15.66 -6.24 3.30
C VAL A 382 -16.08 -5.32 2.17
N GLN A 383 -16.67 -4.19 2.52
CA GLN A 383 -17.13 -3.15 1.61
C GLN A 383 -16.56 -1.82 2.08
N TRP A 384 -16.19 -0.98 1.14
CA TRP A 384 -15.69 0.36 1.39
C TRP A 384 -16.18 1.31 0.32
N LEU A 385 -16.45 2.55 0.71
CA LEU A 385 -16.87 3.65 -0.16
C LEU A 385 -16.18 4.91 0.30
N GLU A 386 -15.70 5.72 -0.64
CA GLU A 386 -15.21 7.08 -0.42
C GLU A 386 -15.89 8.04 -1.39
N ALA A 387 -16.26 9.21 -0.88
CA ALA A 387 -16.62 10.37 -1.67
C ALA A 387 -15.64 11.49 -1.31
N ARG A 388 -14.97 12.04 -2.32
CA ARG A 388 -13.98 13.10 -2.18
C ARG A 388 -14.36 14.29 -3.05
N TYR A 389 -14.51 15.46 -2.44
CA TYR A 389 -14.75 16.69 -3.16
C TYR A 389 -13.51 17.59 -3.08
N HIS A 390 -13.04 18.02 -4.25
CA HIS A 390 -11.82 18.80 -4.41
C HIS A 390 -12.14 20.28 -4.58
N TRP A 391 -11.60 21.15 -3.72
CA TRP A 391 -11.38 22.57 -4.00
C TRP A 391 -9.92 22.78 -4.39
N ASP A 392 -9.53 24.00 -4.69
CA ASP A 392 -8.18 24.30 -5.17
C ASP A 392 -7.07 23.93 -4.15
N GLN A 393 -7.35 24.09 -2.85
CA GLN A 393 -6.41 23.80 -1.76
C GLN A 393 -6.99 22.89 -0.69
N VAL A 394 -8.22 22.43 -0.83
CA VAL A 394 -8.92 21.69 0.22
C VAL A 394 -9.65 20.49 -0.36
N ASP A 395 -9.50 19.33 0.27
CA ASP A 395 -10.33 18.15 0.02
C ASP A 395 -11.23 17.88 1.21
N LEU A 396 -12.51 17.65 0.95
CA LEU A 396 -13.44 17.03 1.89
C LEU A 396 -13.61 15.57 1.51
N VAL A 397 -13.37 14.67 2.47
CA VAL A 397 -13.41 13.23 2.27
C VAL A 397 -14.40 12.61 3.23
N ALA A 398 -15.36 11.84 2.71
CA ALA A 398 -16.26 11.01 3.49
C ALA A 398 -16.03 9.53 3.15
N GLN A 399 -15.77 8.69 4.16
CA GLN A 399 -15.54 7.27 4.00
C GLN A 399 -16.55 6.45 4.80
N TRP A 400 -16.93 5.32 4.22
CA TRP A 400 -17.73 4.31 4.88
C TRP A 400 -17.12 2.93 4.62
N GLN A 401 -17.06 2.12 5.67
CA GLN A 401 -16.53 0.76 5.64
C GLN A 401 -17.43 -0.16 6.43
N GLN A 402 -17.61 -1.39 5.93
CA GLN A 402 -18.38 -2.42 6.63
C GLN A 402 -17.79 -3.80 6.40
N PHE A 403 -17.64 -4.55 7.49
CA PHE A 403 -17.39 -5.98 7.49
C PHE A 403 -18.73 -6.70 7.68
N SER A 404 -19.00 -7.74 6.87
CA SER A 404 -20.29 -8.43 6.86
C SER A 404 -20.10 -9.94 6.74
N GLY A 405 -20.88 -10.68 7.50
CA GLY A 405 -20.88 -12.14 7.54
C GLY A 405 -21.43 -12.66 8.86
N SER A 406 -21.49 -13.98 9.03
CA SER A 406 -21.78 -14.56 10.34
C SER A 406 -20.60 -14.30 11.28
N ARG A 407 -20.83 -14.25 12.59
CA ARG A 407 -19.74 -14.08 13.60
C ARG A 407 -18.63 -15.12 13.51
N GLN A 408 -18.90 -16.25 12.88
CA GLN A 408 -17.93 -17.33 12.66
C GLN A 408 -17.23 -17.26 11.30
N SER A 409 -17.53 -16.25 10.49
CA SER A 409 -16.92 -16.05 9.18
C SER A 409 -15.68 -15.17 9.28
N ILE A 410 -14.83 -15.20 8.25
CA ILE A 410 -13.54 -14.49 8.23
C ILE A 410 -13.75 -12.98 8.46
N PHE A 411 -14.55 -12.30 7.66
CA PHE A 411 -14.79 -10.88 7.85
C PHE A 411 -15.87 -10.59 8.91
N GLY A 412 -16.79 -11.51 9.19
CA GLY A 412 -17.79 -11.33 10.23
C GLY A 412 -17.25 -11.51 11.65
N SER A 413 -16.04 -12.06 11.83
CA SER A 413 -15.36 -12.13 13.13
C SER A 413 -14.51 -10.88 13.46
N VAL A 414 -14.42 -9.92 12.53
CA VAL A 414 -13.74 -8.64 12.78
C VAL A 414 -14.59 -7.83 13.75
N PRO A 415 -14.06 -7.45 14.95
CA PRO A 415 -14.85 -6.74 15.95
C PRO A 415 -15.40 -5.39 15.47
N GLN A 416 -14.65 -4.68 14.63
CA GLN A 416 -15.06 -3.39 14.03
C GLN A 416 -16.01 -3.65 12.86
N SER A 417 -17.31 -3.73 13.11
CA SER A 417 -18.30 -4.10 12.08
C SER A 417 -18.53 -3.01 11.04
N ARG A 418 -18.54 -1.74 11.47
CA ARG A 418 -18.76 -0.58 10.58
C ARG A 418 -17.96 0.63 11.04
N THR A 419 -17.41 1.36 10.09
CA THR A 419 -16.69 2.63 10.34
C THR A 419 -17.22 3.70 9.38
N ILE A 420 -17.42 4.92 9.90
CA ILE A 420 -17.69 6.12 9.11
C ILE A 420 -16.61 7.13 9.51
N GLU A 421 -15.99 7.77 8.53
CA GLU A 421 -14.99 8.80 8.73
C GLU A 421 -15.30 10.01 7.86
N LEU A 422 -15.12 11.21 8.41
CA LEU A 422 -15.12 12.47 7.70
C LEU A 422 -13.74 13.12 7.89
N ALA A 423 -13.10 13.52 6.82
CA ALA A 423 -11.80 14.16 6.86
C ALA A 423 -11.77 15.44 6.02
N LEU A 424 -11.01 16.42 6.47
CA LEU A 424 -10.70 17.64 5.76
C LEU A 424 -9.18 17.73 5.59
N ARG A 425 -8.72 17.88 4.35
CA ARG A 425 -7.31 18.00 4.00
C ARG A 425 -7.04 19.35 3.38
N PHE A 426 -6.01 20.03 3.84
CA PHE A 426 -5.58 21.34 3.34
C PHE A 426 -4.16 21.23 2.77
N TYR A 427 -3.98 21.59 1.50
CA TYR A 427 -2.70 21.60 0.79
C TYR A 427 -2.02 22.98 0.92
N LEU A 428 -0.68 22.96 1.14
CA LEU A 428 0.15 24.13 1.38
C LEU A 428 1.02 24.50 0.18
#